data_df8e441d057175a342bfb975bb92effc
#
_entry.id   df8e441d057175a342bfb975bb92effc
#
_cell.length_a   1.000
_cell.length_b   1.000
_cell.length_c   1.000
_cell.angle_alpha   90.00
_cell.angle_beta   90.00
_cell.angle_gamma   90.00
#
_symmetry.space_group_name_H-M   'P 1'
#
loop_
_entity.id
_entity.type
_entity.pdbx_description
1 polymer ?
#
loop_
_entity_poly.entity_id
_entity_poly.type
_entity_poly.pdbx_seq_one_letter_code
_entity_poly.pdbx_strand_id
1 'polypeptide(L)'
;MPREFVDPPEALNPTVGLFLGGYALAVLTIWGWFAGGWPLPVLLCTGFLALHLEGTVIHDACHNAAHPNRWINQAMGHGSALLLGFSFPVFTRVHLEHHAHVNDPKNDPDHIV
;
A
#
# COMPACT_ATOMS: atom_id res chain seq x y z
N MET A 1 16.69 4.44 14.50
CA MET A 1 17.50 3.86 13.42
C MET A 1 17.78 4.90 12.34
N PRO A 2 18.99 5.10 12.03
CA PRO A 2 19.36 6.08 11.02
C PRO A 2 18.82 5.69 9.65
N ARG A 3 18.08 6.58 9.02
CA ARG A 3 17.57 6.36 7.70
C ARG A 3 18.54 6.61 6.63
N GLU A 4 19.60 7.27 6.96
CA GLU A 4 20.63 7.61 5.99
C GLU A 4 21.27 6.37 5.38
N PHE A 5 21.07 5.22 5.98
CA PHE A 5 21.60 3.98 5.43
C PHE A 5 20.66 3.28 4.50
N VAL A 6 19.46 3.84 4.32
CA VAL A 6 18.51 3.27 3.38
C VAL A 6 18.75 3.88 2.01
N ASP A 7 19.03 3.03 1.04
CA ASP A 7 19.25 3.49 -0.32
C ASP A 7 17.95 4.03 -0.92
N PRO A 8 18.02 5.07 -1.77
CA PRO A 8 16.83 5.53 -2.46
C PRO A 8 16.30 4.44 -3.40
N PRO A 9 14.97 4.39 -3.60
CA PRO A 9 14.40 3.38 -4.48
C PRO A 9 14.80 3.63 -5.93
N GLU A 10 14.89 2.55 -6.70
CA GLU A 10 15.14 2.65 -8.12
C GLU A 10 13.83 2.75 -8.86
N ALA A 11 13.87 3.18 -10.13
CA ALA A 11 12.67 3.34 -10.93
C ALA A 11 11.94 2.01 -11.14
N LEU A 12 12.72 0.94 -11.36
CA LEU A 12 12.15 -0.40 -11.43
C LEU A 12 12.56 -1.15 -10.17
N ASN A 13 11.67 -1.20 -9.22
CA ASN A 13 11.93 -1.84 -7.93
C ASN A 13 10.74 -2.73 -7.57
N PRO A 14 10.88 -3.59 -6.54
CA PRO A 14 9.79 -4.51 -6.19
C PRO A 14 8.46 -3.81 -5.87
N THR A 15 8.51 -2.61 -5.31
CA THR A 15 7.29 -1.90 -4.97
C THR A 15 6.48 -1.53 -6.20
N VAL A 16 7.15 -1.12 -7.29
CA VAL A 16 6.48 -0.87 -8.57
C VAL A 16 5.80 -2.14 -9.07
N GLY A 17 6.50 -3.26 -8.99
CA GLY A 17 5.93 -4.56 -9.35
C GLY A 17 4.72 -4.92 -8.52
N LEU A 18 4.77 -4.67 -7.21
CA LEU A 18 3.65 -4.93 -6.32
C LEU A 18 2.46 -4.04 -6.67
N PHE A 19 2.72 -2.77 -6.98
CA PHE A 19 1.67 -1.83 -7.35
C PHE A 19 0.94 -2.30 -8.62
N LEU A 20 1.69 -2.59 -9.66
CA LEU A 20 1.12 -3.03 -10.94
C LEU A 20 0.47 -4.41 -10.81
N GLY A 21 1.13 -5.33 -10.11
CA GLY A 21 0.60 -6.67 -9.89
C GLY A 21 -0.67 -6.68 -9.07
N GLY A 22 -0.73 -5.84 -8.03
CA GLY A 22 -1.91 -5.71 -7.21
C GLY A 22 -3.10 -5.18 -8.00
N TYR A 23 -2.88 -4.16 -8.83
CA TYR A 23 -3.94 -3.64 -9.68
C TYR A 23 -4.37 -4.64 -10.74
N ALA A 24 -3.42 -5.34 -11.36
CA ALA A 24 -3.75 -6.36 -12.34
C ALA A 24 -4.60 -7.47 -11.71
N LEU A 25 -4.23 -7.87 -10.50
CA LEU A 25 -4.96 -8.90 -9.78
C LEU A 25 -6.36 -8.43 -9.37
N ALA A 26 -6.48 -7.15 -8.98
CA ALA A 26 -7.79 -6.58 -8.66
C ALA A 26 -8.70 -6.56 -9.89
N VAL A 27 -8.17 -6.12 -11.03
CA VAL A 27 -8.94 -6.11 -12.28
C VAL A 27 -9.34 -7.53 -12.68
N LEU A 28 -8.42 -8.48 -12.54
CA LEU A 28 -8.70 -9.87 -12.85
C LEU A 28 -9.77 -10.45 -11.93
N THR A 29 -9.74 -10.08 -10.66
CA THR A 29 -10.75 -10.52 -9.70
C THR A 29 -12.13 -9.98 -10.07
N ILE A 30 -12.18 -8.70 -10.45
CA ILE A 30 -13.44 -8.08 -10.90
C ILE A 30 -13.96 -8.79 -12.15
N TRP A 31 -13.09 -9.07 -13.09
CA TRP A 31 -13.46 -9.81 -14.29
C TRP A 31 -13.98 -11.22 -13.93
N GLY A 32 -13.31 -11.89 -13.00
CA GLY A 32 -13.70 -13.22 -12.55
C GLY A 32 -15.09 -13.22 -11.95
N TRP A 33 -15.42 -12.17 -11.21
CA TRP A 33 -16.76 -12.01 -10.63
C TRP A 33 -17.83 -11.78 -11.70
N PHE A 34 -17.60 -10.84 -12.62
CA PHE A 34 -18.64 -10.42 -13.55
C PHE A 34 -18.72 -11.30 -14.80
N ALA A 35 -17.63 -11.82 -15.29
CA ALA A 35 -17.59 -12.50 -16.58
C ALA A 35 -17.04 -13.93 -16.52
N GLY A 36 -16.15 -14.20 -15.56
CA GLY A 36 -15.46 -15.49 -15.53
C GLY A 36 -16.19 -16.58 -14.77
N GLY A 37 -17.20 -16.23 -13.99
CA GLY A 37 -17.91 -17.23 -13.18
C GLY A 37 -17.04 -17.91 -12.14
N TRP A 38 -16.05 -17.20 -11.59
CA TRP A 38 -15.14 -17.78 -10.62
C TRP A 38 -15.84 -18.11 -9.32
N PRO A 39 -15.44 -19.22 -8.66
CA PRO A 39 -16.02 -19.56 -7.36
C PRO A 39 -15.58 -18.57 -6.29
N LEU A 40 -16.46 -18.37 -5.31
CA LEU A 40 -16.21 -17.42 -4.24
C LEU A 40 -14.87 -17.57 -3.53
N PRO A 41 -14.40 -18.79 -3.19
CA PRO A 41 -13.09 -18.92 -2.54
C PRO A 41 -11.94 -18.34 -3.37
N VAL A 42 -11.99 -18.52 -4.69
CA VAL A 42 -10.96 -17.96 -5.57
C VAL A 42 -11.03 -16.45 -5.58
N LEU A 43 -12.24 -15.88 -5.66
CA LEU A 43 -12.43 -14.43 -5.63
C LEU A 43 -11.91 -13.83 -4.32
N LEU A 44 -12.18 -14.48 -3.20
CA LEU A 44 -11.69 -14.00 -1.91
C LEU A 44 -10.17 -14.05 -1.84
N CYS A 45 -9.57 -15.13 -2.31
CA CYS A 45 -8.11 -15.27 -2.28
C CYS A 45 -7.44 -14.21 -3.15
N THR A 46 -7.91 -14.04 -4.39
CA THR A 46 -7.29 -13.07 -5.30
C THR A 46 -7.56 -11.64 -4.85
N GLY A 47 -8.75 -11.36 -4.33
CA GLY A 47 -9.09 -10.04 -3.80
C GLY A 47 -8.24 -9.67 -2.59
N PHE A 48 -8.12 -10.58 -1.63
CA PHE A 48 -7.29 -10.32 -0.46
C PHE A 48 -5.83 -10.14 -0.83
N LEU A 49 -5.33 -10.94 -1.78
CA LEU A 49 -3.95 -10.79 -2.22
C LEU A 49 -3.74 -9.42 -2.88
N ALA A 50 -4.68 -8.99 -3.72
CA ALA A 50 -4.58 -7.67 -4.35
C ALA A 50 -4.52 -6.56 -3.29
N LEU A 51 -5.37 -6.62 -2.28
CA LEU A 51 -5.37 -5.63 -1.20
C LEU A 51 -4.08 -5.69 -0.39
N HIS A 52 -3.57 -6.89 -0.14
CA HIS A 52 -2.30 -7.05 0.59
C HIS A 52 -1.14 -6.42 -0.17
N LEU A 53 -1.08 -6.66 -1.48
CA LEU A 53 -0.02 -6.08 -2.31
C LEU A 53 -0.08 -4.55 -2.28
N GLU A 54 -1.27 -3.98 -2.43
CA GLU A 54 -1.42 -2.53 -2.40
C GLU A 54 -1.20 -1.95 -0.99
N GLY A 55 -1.49 -2.72 0.04
CA GLY A 55 -1.17 -2.34 1.41
C GLY A 55 0.34 -2.17 1.62
N THR A 56 1.13 -3.05 1.03
CA THR A 56 2.59 -2.91 1.05
C THR A 56 3.03 -1.67 0.29
N VAL A 57 2.41 -1.40 -0.86
CA VAL A 57 2.75 -0.23 -1.67
C VAL A 57 2.44 1.06 -0.94
N ILE A 58 1.28 1.18 -0.32
CA ILE A 58 0.93 2.42 0.39
C ILE A 58 1.87 2.66 1.56
N HIS A 59 2.29 1.60 2.24
CA HIS A 59 3.27 1.71 3.31
C HIS A 59 4.59 2.26 2.79
N ASP A 60 5.10 1.71 1.70
CA ASP A 60 6.35 2.19 1.12
C ASP A 60 6.22 3.62 0.62
N ALA A 61 5.09 3.95 -0.02
CA ALA A 61 4.88 5.29 -0.56
C ALA A 61 4.81 6.34 0.55
N CYS A 62 4.25 6.01 1.72
CA CYS A 62 4.18 6.98 2.81
C CYS A 62 5.56 7.30 3.38
N HIS A 63 6.53 6.42 3.18
CA HIS A 63 7.94 6.66 3.55
C HIS A 63 8.75 7.20 2.38
N ASN A 64 8.11 7.59 1.27
CA ASN A 64 8.77 8.02 0.04
C ASN A 64 9.71 6.97 -0.53
N ALA A 65 9.38 5.70 -0.34
CA ALA A 65 10.24 4.59 -0.72
C ALA A 65 9.70 3.79 -1.91
N ALA A 66 8.58 4.21 -2.51
CA ALA A 66 7.99 3.46 -3.61
C ALA A 66 8.63 3.79 -4.96
N HIS A 67 9.11 5.03 -5.14
CA HIS A 67 9.70 5.44 -6.41
C HIS A 67 10.60 6.65 -6.19
N PRO A 68 11.71 6.76 -6.95
CA PRO A 68 12.60 7.92 -6.82
C PRO A 68 11.96 9.22 -7.31
N ASN A 69 11.04 9.16 -8.28
CA ASN A 69 10.32 10.33 -8.71
C ASN A 69 9.19 10.60 -7.71
N ARG A 70 9.24 11.79 -7.12
CA ARG A 70 8.30 12.17 -6.08
C ARG A 70 6.84 12.11 -6.55
N TRP A 71 6.58 12.54 -7.78
CA TRP A 71 5.22 12.55 -8.30
C TRP A 71 4.70 11.15 -8.56
N ILE A 72 5.57 10.26 -9.02
CA ILE A 72 5.20 8.86 -9.23
C ILE A 72 4.97 8.18 -7.88
N ASN A 73 5.82 8.46 -6.89
CA ASN A 73 5.61 7.94 -5.54
C ASN A 73 4.25 8.37 -4.98
N GLN A 74 3.89 9.64 -5.15
CA GLN A 74 2.60 10.14 -4.71
C GLN A 74 1.45 9.48 -5.47
N ALA A 75 1.59 9.31 -6.77
CA ALA A 75 0.58 8.66 -7.59
C ALA A 75 0.37 7.21 -7.14
N MET A 76 1.46 6.49 -6.84
CA MET A 76 1.37 5.12 -6.34
C MET A 76 0.68 5.08 -4.98
N GLY A 77 1.01 6.02 -4.09
CA GLY A 77 0.36 6.09 -2.78
C GLY A 77 -1.13 6.35 -2.90
N HIS A 78 -1.52 7.32 -3.71
CA HIS A 78 -2.94 7.61 -3.92
C HIS A 78 -3.66 6.48 -4.63
N GLY A 79 -3.01 5.85 -5.61
CA GLY A 79 -3.60 4.72 -6.32
C GLY A 79 -3.85 3.52 -5.42
N SER A 80 -2.87 3.20 -4.56
CA SER A 80 -3.02 2.12 -3.60
C SER A 80 -4.12 2.44 -2.58
N ALA A 81 -4.15 3.67 -2.10
CA ALA A 81 -5.16 4.12 -1.14
C ALA A 81 -6.56 4.04 -1.75
N LEU A 82 -6.69 4.38 -3.02
CA LEU A 82 -7.98 4.28 -3.71
C LEU A 82 -8.50 2.84 -3.69
N LEU A 83 -7.64 1.88 -4.01
CA LEU A 83 -8.04 0.48 -4.01
C LEU A 83 -8.39 0.00 -2.60
N LEU A 84 -7.65 0.46 -1.60
CA LEU A 84 -7.88 0.07 -0.21
C LEU A 84 -9.04 0.81 0.45
N GLY A 85 -9.50 1.92 -0.16
CA GLY A 85 -10.56 2.73 0.42
C GLY A 85 -10.08 3.72 1.46
N PHE A 86 -8.80 4.11 1.42
CA PHE A 86 -8.22 5.08 2.36
C PHE A 86 -7.94 6.41 1.69
N SER A 87 -7.67 7.42 2.53
CA SER A 87 -7.04 8.65 2.08
C SER A 87 -5.53 8.50 2.30
N PHE A 88 -4.73 8.65 1.24
CA PHE A 88 -3.29 8.53 1.36
C PHE A 88 -2.69 9.56 2.32
N PRO A 89 -3.05 10.86 2.26
CA PRO A 89 -2.51 11.82 3.23
C PRO A 89 -2.85 11.48 4.68
N VAL A 90 -4.07 11.01 4.93
CA VAL A 90 -4.47 10.62 6.29
C VAL A 90 -3.69 9.40 6.74
N PHE A 91 -3.56 8.38 5.87
CA PHE A 91 -2.78 7.20 6.19
C PHE A 91 -1.34 7.56 6.52
N THR A 92 -0.74 8.42 5.69
CA THR A 92 0.65 8.85 5.90
C THR A 92 0.81 9.51 7.26
N ARG A 93 -0.08 10.42 7.59
CA ARG A 93 0.01 11.13 8.86
C ARG A 93 -0.12 10.19 10.05
N VAL A 94 -1.11 9.32 10.03
CA VAL A 94 -1.33 8.37 11.11
C VAL A 94 -0.15 7.43 11.24
N HIS A 95 0.34 6.90 10.13
CA HIS A 95 1.44 5.94 10.14
C HIS A 95 2.74 6.56 10.64
N LEU A 96 3.06 7.77 10.18
CA LEU A 96 4.27 8.45 10.62
C LEU A 96 4.18 8.89 12.08
N GLU A 97 3.00 9.27 12.54
CA GLU A 97 2.79 9.56 13.96
C GLU A 97 2.98 8.31 14.82
N HIS A 98 2.51 7.16 14.34
CA HIS A 98 2.74 5.91 15.03
C HIS A 98 4.24 5.62 15.18
N HIS A 99 5.02 5.81 14.10
CA HIS A 99 6.47 5.61 14.18
C HIS A 99 7.15 6.58 15.13
N ALA A 100 6.65 7.81 15.20
CA ALA A 100 7.23 8.82 16.09
C ALA A 100 6.93 8.55 17.56
N HIS A 101 5.80 7.92 17.87
CA HIS A 101 5.30 7.75 19.23
C HIS A 101 4.88 6.33 19.55
N VAL A 102 5.68 5.34 19.10
CA VAL A 102 5.31 3.93 19.23
C VAL A 102 4.89 3.60 20.67
N ASN A 103 3.67 3.09 20.82
CA ASN A 103 3.07 2.70 22.10
C ASN A 103 2.96 3.83 23.11
N ASP A 104 2.96 5.08 22.68
CA ASP A 104 2.68 6.20 23.55
C ASP A 104 1.17 6.35 23.68
N PRO A 105 0.58 6.12 24.86
CA PRO A 105 -0.88 6.17 25.00
C PRO A 105 -1.50 7.51 24.65
N LYS A 106 -0.72 8.60 24.68
CA LYS A 106 -1.24 9.93 24.40
C LYS A 106 -1.12 10.31 22.95
N ASN A 107 -0.02 9.91 22.29
CA ASN A 107 0.35 10.44 20.99
C ASN A 107 0.35 9.41 19.88
N ASP A 108 0.36 8.12 20.21
CA ASP A 108 0.35 7.08 19.18
C ASP A 108 -1.10 6.80 18.79
N PRO A 109 -1.52 7.18 17.56
CA PRO A 109 -2.89 6.95 17.12
C PRO A 109 -3.23 5.48 16.91
N ASP A 110 -2.20 4.64 16.80
CA ASP A 110 -2.39 3.20 16.64
C ASP A 110 -2.11 2.43 17.93
N HIS A 111 -2.03 3.13 19.05
CA HIS A 111 -1.74 2.49 20.32
C HIS A 111 -2.87 1.53 20.70
N ILE A 112 -2.49 0.28 20.93
CA ILE A 112 -3.40 -0.77 21.37
C ILE A 112 -2.85 -1.32 22.68
N VAL A 113 -3.63 -1.30 23.71
CA VAL A 113 -3.22 -1.80 25.01
C VAL A 113 -3.52 -3.27 25.11
#